data_9111ebc3986be26fcd0836781c09f775
#
_entry.id   9111ebc3986be26fcd0836781c09f775
#
_cell.length_a   1.000
_cell.length_b   1.000
_cell.length_c   1.000
_cell.angle_alpha   90.00
_cell.angle_beta   90.00
_cell.angle_gamma   90.00
#
_symmetry.space_group_name_H-M   'P 1'
#
loop_
_entity.id
_entity.type
_entity.pdbx_description
1 polymer ?
#
loop_
_entity_poly.entity_id
_entity_poly.type
_entity_poly.pdbx_seq_one_letter_code
_entity_poly.pdbx_strand_id
1 'polypeptide(L)'
;AKEVQAMMQAARQGPTGERDYCLILLAFRHGMRISELLDLHYHDLDLHEGRVNVRRLKNGFSTIHPLRFDEREAIERWSLVRAGWKAADKTDALFISRRGTALSRQQAYRIIRSAGENAGTVTHTHPHMLRHACGYELAERGTDTRLIQDYLGHRNIRHTVRYTASN
;
A
#
# COMPACT_ATOMS: atom_id res chain seq x y z
N ALA A 1 -4.48 8.38 -12.28
CA ALA A 1 -4.54 7.12 -11.76
C ALA A 1 -5.17 6.02 -12.61
N LYS A 2 -5.46 6.29 -13.87
CA LYS A 2 -5.96 5.25 -14.77
C LYS A 2 -4.97 4.10 -14.94
N GLU A 3 -3.69 4.43 -15.00
CA GLU A 3 -2.65 3.41 -15.12
C GLU A 3 -2.59 2.53 -13.87
N VAL A 4 -2.73 3.13 -12.69
CA VAL A 4 -2.72 2.38 -11.44
C VAL A 4 -3.94 1.46 -11.37
N GLN A 5 -5.11 1.93 -11.79
CA GLN A 5 -6.31 1.11 -11.85
C GLN A 5 -6.10 -0.09 -12.77
N ALA A 6 -5.51 0.13 -13.94
CA ALA A 6 -5.22 -0.95 -14.88
C ALA A 6 -4.23 -1.96 -14.28
N MET A 7 -3.22 -1.48 -13.58
CA MET A 7 -2.25 -2.33 -12.90
C MET A 7 -2.92 -3.20 -11.83
N MET A 8 -3.80 -2.60 -11.05
CA MET A 8 -4.51 -3.31 -9.99
C MET A 8 -5.37 -4.43 -10.57
N GLN A 9 -6.11 -4.14 -11.64
CA GLN A 9 -6.95 -5.14 -12.28
C GLN A 9 -6.13 -6.25 -12.91
N ALA A 10 -5.00 -5.90 -13.55
CA ALA A 10 -4.10 -6.90 -14.11
C ALA A 10 -3.53 -7.81 -13.03
N ALA A 11 -3.12 -7.23 -11.90
CA ALA A 11 -2.58 -8.00 -10.78
C ALA A 11 -3.60 -8.98 -10.22
N ARG A 12 -4.86 -8.58 -10.15
CA ARG A 12 -5.93 -9.40 -9.60
C ARG A 12 -6.15 -10.68 -10.41
N GLN A 13 -5.81 -10.68 -11.69
CA GLN A 13 -5.99 -11.85 -12.56
C GLN A 13 -4.96 -12.96 -12.29
N GLY A 14 -3.88 -12.68 -11.62
CA GLY A 14 -2.83 -13.66 -11.35
C GLY A 14 -3.16 -14.59 -10.20
N PRO A 15 -2.31 -15.59 -9.96
CA PRO A 15 -2.54 -16.60 -8.91
C PRO A 15 -2.46 -16.04 -7.49
N THR A 16 -1.81 -14.91 -7.31
CA THR A 16 -1.73 -14.22 -6.01
C THR A 16 -2.48 -12.88 -6.08
N GLY A 17 -3.57 -12.87 -6.84
CA GLY A 17 -4.24 -11.65 -7.23
C GLY A 17 -4.78 -10.81 -6.09
N GLU A 18 -5.38 -11.42 -5.08
CA GLU A 18 -5.94 -10.64 -3.98
C GLU A 18 -4.84 -9.97 -3.16
N ARG A 19 -3.72 -10.66 -2.95
CA ARG A 19 -2.57 -10.06 -2.30
C ARG A 19 -2.02 -8.90 -3.11
N ASP A 20 -1.81 -9.13 -4.39
CA ASP A 20 -1.13 -8.17 -5.27
C ASP A 20 -1.99 -6.94 -5.51
N TYR A 21 -3.29 -7.13 -5.68
CA TYR A 21 -4.24 -6.03 -5.79
C TYR A 21 -4.20 -5.15 -4.53
N CYS A 22 -4.28 -5.78 -3.37
CA CYS A 22 -4.25 -5.07 -2.09
C CYS A 22 -2.94 -4.31 -1.90
N LEU A 23 -1.83 -4.94 -2.24
CA LEU A 23 -0.51 -4.35 -2.12
C LEU A 23 -0.39 -3.07 -2.95
N ILE A 24 -0.81 -3.13 -4.21
CA ILE A 24 -0.73 -1.97 -5.10
C ILE A 24 -1.66 -0.86 -4.63
N LEU A 25 -2.88 -1.22 -4.22
CA LEU A 25 -3.85 -0.25 -3.76
C LEU A 25 -3.34 0.53 -2.54
N LEU A 26 -2.81 -0.17 -1.55
CA LEU A 26 -2.30 0.49 -0.34
C LEU A 26 -1.06 1.32 -0.64
N ALA A 27 -0.17 0.79 -1.47
CA ALA A 27 1.04 1.53 -1.85
C ALA A 27 0.68 2.86 -2.53
N PHE A 28 -0.29 2.83 -3.43
CA PHE A 28 -0.75 4.01 -4.14
C PHE A 28 -1.52 4.96 -3.23
N ARG A 29 -2.52 4.43 -2.52
CA ARG A 29 -3.43 5.28 -1.73
C ARG A 29 -2.69 6.04 -0.63
N HIS A 30 -1.69 5.42 -0.04
CA HIS A 30 -0.96 6.00 1.09
C HIS A 30 0.43 6.48 0.74
N GLY A 31 0.86 6.32 -0.51
CA GLY A 31 2.15 6.79 -0.98
C GLY A 31 3.31 6.16 -0.24
N MET A 32 3.21 4.87 0.07
CA MET A 32 4.23 4.20 0.87
C MET A 32 5.49 3.89 0.08
N ARG A 33 6.63 4.07 0.74
CA ARG A 33 7.87 3.46 0.27
C ARG A 33 7.76 1.96 0.45
N ILE A 34 8.49 1.20 -0.35
CA ILE A 34 8.38 -0.25 -0.34
C ILE A 34 8.67 -0.84 1.06
N SER A 35 9.66 -0.30 1.76
CA SER A 35 9.99 -0.77 3.09
C SER A 35 8.86 -0.52 4.09
N GLU A 36 8.17 0.62 3.94
CA GLU A 36 7.03 0.95 4.78
C GLU A 36 5.86 0.00 4.53
N LEU A 37 5.63 -0.30 3.28
CA LEU A 37 4.56 -1.23 2.87
C LEU A 37 4.80 -2.63 3.40
N LEU A 38 6.03 -3.11 3.27
CA LEU A 38 6.39 -4.46 3.72
C LEU A 38 6.45 -4.57 5.25
N ASP A 39 6.56 -3.46 5.93
CA ASP A 39 6.56 -3.41 7.38
C ASP A 39 5.14 -3.30 7.98
N LEU A 40 4.12 -3.25 7.14
CA LEU A 40 2.74 -3.23 7.62
C LEU A 40 2.37 -4.56 8.27
N HIS A 41 1.83 -4.46 9.47
CA HIS A 41 1.33 -5.59 10.23
C HIS A 41 -0.15 -5.40 10.54
N TYR A 42 -0.83 -6.46 10.92
CA TYR A 42 -2.25 -6.36 11.26
C TYR A 42 -2.50 -5.38 12.41
N HIS A 43 -1.57 -5.26 13.35
CA HIS A 43 -1.74 -4.32 14.45
C HIS A 43 -1.67 -2.85 14.00
N ASP A 44 -1.20 -2.58 12.78
CA ASP A 44 -1.23 -1.24 12.21
C ASP A 44 -2.58 -0.89 11.61
N LEU A 45 -3.49 -1.85 11.52
CA LEU A 45 -4.78 -1.69 10.87
C LEU A 45 -5.89 -1.67 11.92
N ASP A 46 -6.79 -0.71 11.78
CA ASP A 46 -8.05 -0.70 12.52
C ASP A 46 -9.16 -0.70 11.49
N LEU A 47 -9.60 -1.91 11.12
CA LEU A 47 -10.62 -2.05 10.08
C LEU A 47 -11.99 -1.58 10.54
N HIS A 48 -12.25 -1.67 11.83
CA HIS A 48 -13.53 -1.21 12.39
C HIS A 48 -13.66 0.30 12.29
N GLU A 49 -12.61 1.02 12.74
CA GLU A 49 -12.60 2.48 12.68
C GLU A 49 -12.13 3.01 11.33
N GLY A 50 -11.53 2.17 10.51
CA GLY A 50 -11.08 2.57 9.18
C GLY A 50 -9.82 3.42 9.21
N ARG A 51 -8.79 2.92 9.86
CA ARG A 51 -7.51 3.64 9.94
C ARG A 51 -6.34 2.70 9.72
N VAL A 52 -5.26 3.25 9.18
CA VAL A 52 -3.99 2.54 9.07
C VAL A 52 -2.90 3.45 9.65
N ASN A 53 -2.04 2.84 10.46
CA ASN A 53 -0.86 3.50 10.98
C ASN A 53 0.31 3.20 10.05
N VAL A 54 0.79 4.23 9.35
CA VAL A 54 1.91 4.09 8.41
C VAL A 54 3.18 4.53 9.14
N ARG A 55 4.01 3.56 9.47
CA ARG A 55 5.27 3.87 10.14
C ARG A 55 6.30 4.32 9.12
N ARG A 56 6.73 5.57 9.27
CA ARG A 56 7.73 6.16 8.39
C ARG A 56 9.10 5.86 8.99
N LEU A 57 9.69 4.77 8.57
CA LEU A 57 10.82 4.14 9.26
C LEU A 57 12.04 5.04 9.45
N LYS A 58 12.30 5.92 8.52
CA LYS A 58 13.52 6.73 8.54
C LYS A 58 13.61 7.66 9.73
N ASN A 59 12.49 8.23 10.18
CA ASN A 59 12.50 9.28 11.18
C ASN A 59 11.78 8.89 12.48
N GLY A 60 11.34 7.66 12.57
CA GLY A 60 10.68 7.15 13.78
C GLY A 60 9.31 7.73 14.06
N PHE A 61 8.71 8.47 13.14
CA PHE A 61 7.36 8.97 13.31
C PHE A 61 6.38 8.17 12.43
N SER A 62 5.11 8.39 12.64
CA SER A 62 4.10 7.72 11.85
C SER A 62 3.03 8.69 11.39
N THR A 63 2.33 8.29 10.33
CA THR A 63 1.14 9.01 9.87
C THR A 63 -0.05 8.07 9.99
N ILE A 64 -1.19 8.60 10.42
CA ILE A 64 -2.42 7.82 10.52
C ILE A 64 -3.33 8.28 9.40
N HIS A 65 -3.63 7.37 8.50
CA HIS A 65 -4.44 7.64 7.34
C HIS A 65 -5.80 6.94 7.45
N PRO A 66 -6.85 7.52 6.88
CA PRO A 66 -8.12 6.81 6.77
C PRO A 66 -8.01 5.66 5.78
N LEU A 67 -8.71 4.57 6.07
CA LEU A 67 -8.90 3.48 5.12
C LEU A 67 -10.27 3.64 4.50
N ARG A 68 -10.33 3.75 3.19
CA ARG A 68 -11.59 3.85 2.46
C ARG A 68 -12.21 2.46 2.34
N PHE A 69 -13.46 2.46 1.94
CA PHE A 69 -14.22 1.21 1.82
C PHE A 69 -13.56 0.20 0.90
N ASP A 70 -13.06 0.63 -0.25
CA ASP A 70 -12.40 -0.27 -1.20
C ASP A 70 -11.12 -0.88 -0.62
N GLU A 71 -10.41 -0.15 0.21
CA GLU A 71 -9.23 -0.65 0.87
C GLU A 71 -9.57 -1.70 1.92
N ARG A 72 -10.61 -1.42 2.71
CA ARG A 72 -11.07 -2.40 3.72
C ARG A 72 -11.49 -3.69 3.04
N GLU A 73 -12.23 -3.59 1.95
CA GLU A 73 -12.67 -4.75 1.20
C GLU A 73 -11.48 -5.54 0.65
N ALA A 74 -10.49 -4.83 0.10
CA ALA A 74 -9.29 -5.50 -0.43
C ALA A 74 -8.51 -6.22 0.66
N ILE A 75 -8.38 -5.58 1.82
CA ILE A 75 -7.69 -6.19 2.96
C ILE A 75 -8.44 -7.43 3.45
N GLU A 76 -9.76 -7.36 3.54
CA GLU A 76 -10.58 -8.48 3.97
C GLU A 76 -10.48 -9.65 2.99
N ARG A 77 -10.57 -9.38 1.68
CA ARG A 77 -10.44 -10.42 0.65
C ARG A 77 -9.08 -11.08 0.70
N TRP A 78 -8.04 -10.28 0.79
CA TRP A 78 -6.68 -10.82 0.91
C TRP A 78 -6.53 -11.64 2.18
N SER A 79 -7.05 -11.15 3.30
CA SER A 79 -6.93 -11.84 4.58
C SER A 79 -7.60 -13.20 4.58
N LEU A 80 -8.72 -13.35 3.86
CA LEU A 80 -9.39 -14.64 3.70
C LEU A 80 -8.51 -15.62 2.91
N VAL A 81 -7.91 -15.16 1.82
CA VAL A 81 -7.00 -15.98 1.02
C VAL A 81 -5.77 -16.35 1.85
N ARG A 82 -5.19 -15.35 2.53
CA ARG A 82 -3.99 -15.51 3.33
C ARG A 82 -4.19 -16.56 4.44
N ALA A 83 -5.35 -16.57 5.06
CA ALA A 83 -5.65 -17.52 6.14
C ALA A 83 -5.59 -18.97 5.66
N GLY A 84 -5.80 -19.20 4.37
CA GLY A 84 -5.69 -20.53 3.78
C GLY A 84 -4.27 -20.91 3.35
N TRP A 85 -3.34 -19.99 3.42
CA TRP A 85 -1.96 -20.27 3.05
C TRP A 85 -1.24 -21.00 4.19
N LYS A 86 -0.42 -21.98 3.81
CA LYS A 86 0.37 -22.71 4.78
C LYS A 86 1.28 -21.76 5.53
N ALA A 87 1.33 -21.91 6.86
CA ALA A 87 2.18 -21.09 7.72
C ALA A 87 1.81 -19.60 7.77
N ALA A 88 0.58 -19.26 7.41
CA ALA A 88 0.12 -17.86 7.50
C ALA A 88 0.12 -17.34 8.94
N ASP A 89 0.02 -18.23 9.90
CA ASP A 89 0.00 -17.87 11.31
C ASP A 89 1.38 -17.61 11.92
N LYS A 90 2.44 -17.77 11.14
CA LYS A 90 3.80 -17.57 11.64
C LYS A 90 4.21 -16.12 11.76
N THR A 91 3.51 -15.23 11.11
CA THR A 91 3.83 -13.80 11.14
C THR A 91 2.57 -12.97 11.06
N ASP A 92 2.63 -11.81 11.69
CA ASP A 92 1.56 -10.81 11.64
C ASP A 92 1.72 -9.84 10.47
N ALA A 93 2.77 -9.98 9.67
CA ALA A 93 2.95 -9.13 8.50
C ALA A 93 1.75 -9.26 7.56
N LEU A 94 1.28 -8.13 7.06
CA LEU A 94 0.12 -8.14 6.17
C LEU A 94 0.44 -8.86 4.86
N PHE A 95 1.59 -8.54 4.26
CA PHE A 95 1.98 -9.10 2.97
C PHE A 95 3.04 -10.17 3.15
N ILE A 96 2.67 -11.39 2.83
CA ILE A 96 3.52 -12.56 3.00
C ILE A 96 3.69 -13.31 1.69
N SER A 97 4.77 -14.09 1.62
CA SER A 97 4.99 -15.06 0.56
C SER A 97 4.20 -16.33 0.86
N ARG A 98 4.11 -17.22 -0.12
CA ARG A 98 3.45 -18.51 0.09
C ARG A 98 4.14 -19.37 1.16
N ARG A 99 5.39 -19.07 1.46
CA ARG A 99 6.14 -19.77 2.51
C ARG A 99 5.82 -19.27 3.90
N GLY A 100 5.03 -18.21 4.01
CA GLY A 100 4.67 -17.64 5.30
C GLY A 100 5.68 -16.65 5.86
N THR A 101 6.62 -16.20 5.05
CA THR A 101 7.55 -15.14 5.44
C THR A 101 7.06 -13.81 4.86
N ALA A 102 7.44 -12.71 5.50
CA ALA A 102 7.15 -11.39 4.94
C ALA A 102 7.74 -11.30 3.53
N LEU A 103 7.02 -10.60 2.65
CA LEU A 103 7.51 -10.39 1.28
C LEU A 103 8.83 -9.65 1.31
N SER A 104 9.76 -10.07 0.44
CA SER A 104 11.01 -9.35 0.24
C SER A 104 10.78 -8.15 -0.69
N ARG A 105 11.72 -7.22 -0.65
CA ARG A 105 11.68 -6.07 -1.55
C ARG A 105 11.68 -6.50 -3.01
N GLN A 106 12.50 -7.50 -3.33
CA GLN A 106 12.58 -8.03 -4.70
C GLN A 106 11.25 -8.61 -5.17
N GLN A 107 10.57 -9.34 -4.30
CA GLN A 107 9.26 -9.90 -4.63
C GLN A 107 8.24 -8.80 -4.89
N ALA A 108 8.22 -7.78 -4.04
CA ALA A 108 7.32 -6.66 -4.21
C ALA A 108 7.60 -5.89 -5.49
N TYR A 109 8.88 -5.69 -5.84
CA TYR A 109 9.24 -5.07 -7.10
C TYR A 109 8.72 -5.88 -8.30
N ARG A 110 8.86 -7.19 -8.23
CA ARG A 110 8.38 -8.07 -9.31
C ARG A 110 6.87 -8.00 -9.45
N ILE A 111 6.15 -7.96 -8.34
CA ILE A 111 4.69 -7.85 -8.37
C ILE A 111 4.27 -6.58 -9.10
N ILE A 112 4.86 -5.47 -8.73
CA ILE A 112 4.50 -4.17 -9.32
C ILE A 112 4.91 -4.11 -10.79
N ARG A 113 6.10 -4.61 -11.10
CA ARG A 113 6.57 -4.64 -12.48
C ARG A 113 5.69 -5.50 -13.37
N SER A 114 5.35 -6.70 -12.91
CA SER A 114 4.48 -7.60 -13.66
C SER A 114 3.11 -6.98 -13.88
N ALA A 115 2.57 -6.32 -12.86
CA ALA A 115 1.28 -5.65 -13.00
C ALA A 115 1.32 -4.58 -14.07
N GLY A 116 2.40 -3.80 -14.10
CA GLY A 116 2.58 -2.78 -15.12
C GLY A 116 2.69 -3.37 -16.52
N GLU A 117 3.50 -4.41 -16.66
CA GLU A 117 3.67 -5.07 -17.95
C GLU A 117 2.36 -5.67 -18.44
N ASN A 118 1.63 -6.34 -17.56
CA ASN A 118 0.37 -6.97 -17.91
C ASN A 118 -0.74 -5.95 -18.19
N ALA A 119 -0.62 -4.76 -17.62
CA ALA A 119 -1.54 -3.67 -17.89
C ALA A 119 -1.20 -2.91 -19.17
N GLY A 120 -0.04 -3.19 -19.76
CA GLY A 120 0.41 -2.49 -20.96
C GLY A 120 0.87 -1.06 -20.71
N THR A 121 1.40 -0.78 -19.54
CA THR A 121 1.92 0.56 -19.26
C THR A 121 3.14 0.84 -20.13
N VAL A 122 3.30 2.11 -20.50
CA VAL A 122 4.34 2.53 -21.47
C VAL A 122 5.72 2.49 -20.85
N THR A 123 5.83 2.75 -19.56
CA THR A 123 7.11 2.82 -18.86
C THR A 123 7.25 1.67 -17.88
N HIS A 124 8.49 1.35 -17.52
CA HIS A 124 8.74 0.37 -16.47
C HIS A 124 8.16 0.86 -15.15
N THR A 125 7.35 0.01 -14.52
CA THR A 125 6.72 0.36 -13.26
C THR A 125 7.57 -0.14 -12.10
N HIS A 126 7.60 0.65 -11.04
CA HIS A 126 8.30 0.32 -9.79
C HIS A 126 7.59 1.03 -8.63
N PRO A 127 7.86 0.62 -7.39
CA PRO A 127 7.11 1.15 -6.24
C PRO A 127 7.14 2.67 -6.11
N HIS A 128 8.26 3.29 -6.47
CA HIS A 128 8.40 4.73 -6.37
C HIS A 128 7.39 5.48 -7.26
N MET A 129 7.04 4.89 -8.39
CA MET A 129 6.03 5.48 -9.29
C MET A 129 4.65 5.54 -8.63
N LEU A 130 4.32 4.54 -7.82
CA LEU A 130 3.06 4.54 -7.09
C LEU A 130 3.02 5.66 -6.07
N ARG A 131 4.13 5.91 -5.42
CA ARG A 131 4.25 7.01 -4.46
C ARG A 131 4.14 8.36 -5.17
N HIS A 132 4.77 8.50 -6.32
CA HIS A 132 4.61 9.72 -7.15
C HIS A 132 3.17 9.90 -7.59
N ALA A 133 2.52 8.84 -8.03
CA ALA A 133 1.13 8.90 -8.46
C ALA A 133 0.21 9.33 -7.31
N CYS A 134 0.49 8.88 -6.10
CA CYS A 134 -0.25 9.31 -4.92
C CYS A 134 -0.13 10.83 -4.73
N GLY A 135 1.09 11.33 -4.74
CA GLY A 135 1.32 12.76 -4.58
C GLY A 135 0.67 13.59 -5.68
N TYR A 136 0.76 13.11 -6.90
CA TYR A 136 0.15 13.77 -8.04
C TYR A 136 -1.38 13.84 -7.88
N GLU A 137 -2.01 12.74 -7.48
CA GLU A 137 -3.45 12.74 -7.32
C GLU A 137 -3.91 13.67 -6.20
N LEU A 138 -3.16 13.75 -5.11
CA LEU A 138 -3.46 14.70 -4.05
C LEU A 138 -3.36 16.14 -4.55
N ALA A 139 -2.35 16.43 -5.35
CA ALA A 139 -2.17 17.76 -5.95
C ALA A 139 -3.32 18.09 -6.90
N GLU A 140 -3.76 17.11 -7.69
CA GLU A 140 -4.89 17.29 -8.61
C GLU A 140 -6.19 17.60 -7.88
N ARG A 141 -6.32 17.12 -6.65
CA ARG A 141 -7.48 17.41 -5.81
C ARG A 141 -7.38 18.75 -5.10
N GLY A 142 -6.30 19.49 -5.35
CA GLY A 142 -6.10 20.80 -4.74
C GLY A 142 -5.54 20.74 -3.33
N THR A 143 -4.98 19.64 -2.93
CA THR A 143 -4.37 19.52 -1.61
C THR A 143 -3.13 20.39 -1.52
N ASP A 144 -2.97 21.12 -0.42
CA ASP A 144 -1.82 21.96 -0.18
C ASP A 144 -0.53 21.14 -0.21
N THR A 145 0.51 21.70 -0.82
CA THR A 145 1.81 21.03 -0.96
C THR A 145 2.38 20.57 0.37
N ARG A 146 2.25 21.39 1.41
CA ARG A 146 2.76 21.03 2.73
C ARG A 146 2.02 19.83 3.30
N LEU A 147 0.70 19.78 3.12
CA LEU A 147 -0.09 18.63 3.56
C LEU A 147 0.29 17.37 2.81
N ILE A 148 0.57 17.49 1.51
CA ILE A 148 1.03 16.34 0.71
C ILE A 148 2.34 15.82 1.25
N GLN A 149 3.29 16.70 1.55
CA GLN A 149 4.59 16.31 2.09
C GLN A 149 4.44 15.62 3.44
N ASP A 150 3.58 16.15 4.30
CA ASP A 150 3.33 15.55 5.60
C ASP A 150 2.66 14.18 5.47
N TYR A 151 1.69 14.08 4.59
CA TYR A 151 0.98 12.83 4.31
C TYR A 151 1.95 11.75 3.84
N LEU A 152 2.88 12.12 2.97
CA LEU A 152 3.85 11.19 2.42
C LEU A 152 5.04 10.94 3.37
N GLY A 153 5.11 11.66 4.47
CA GLY A 153 6.19 11.48 5.42
C GLY A 153 7.52 12.05 4.98
N HIS A 154 7.51 13.07 4.11
CA HIS A 154 8.74 13.70 3.63
C HIS A 154 9.46 14.51 4.69
N ARG A 155 8.73 15.01 5.68
CA ARG A 155 9.28 15.93 6.65
C ARG A 155 9.73 15.20 7.89
N ASN A 156 10.68 15.83 8.60
CA ASN A 156 11.19 15.30 9.85
C ASN A 156 10.24 15.68 11.00
N ILE A 157 9.09 15.05 11.04
CA ILE A 157 8.07 15.27 12.04
C ILE A 157 8.22 14.21 13.13
N ARG A 158 8.27 14.62 14.39
CA ARG A 158 8.51 13.70 15.51
C ARG A 158 7.25 13.26 16.22
N HIS A 159 6.11 13.63 15.72
CA HIS A 159 4.82 13.23 16.28
C HIS A 159 3.97 12.60 15.20
N THR A 160 2.96 11.85 15.62
CA THR A 160 2.03 11.22 14.69
C THR A 160 1.14 12.27 14.06
N VAL A 161 1.03 12.22 12.73
CA VAL A 161 0.13 13.09 11.97
C VAL A 161 -1.09 12.28 11.57
N ARG A 162 -2.26 12.81 11.86
CA ARG A 162 -3.53 12.15 11.53
C ARG A 162 -4.24 12.90 10.42
N TYR A 163 -4.76 12.14 9.46
CA TYR A 163 -5.51 12.67 8.33
C TYR A 163 -6.92 12.08 8.34
N THR A 164 -7.86 12.81 7.75
CA THR A 164 -9.25 12.35 7.68
C THR A 164 -9.63 12.09 6.23
N ALA A 165 -10.67 11.28 6.04
CA ALA A 165 -11.14 10.91 4.70
C ALA A 165 -11.72 12.10 3.94
N SER A 166 -12.18 13.11 4.65
CA SER A 166 -12.79 14.28 4.03
C SER A 166 -11.78 15.31 3.51
N ASN A 167 -10.53 15.13 3.79
CA ASN A 167 -9.48 16.07 3.35
C ASN A 167 -8.90 15.67 1.98
#